data_8824ed207acaebfbc4d97d491427cc4c
#
_entry.id   8824ed207acaebfbc4d97d491427cc4c
#
_cell.length_a   1.000
_cell.length_b   1.000
_cell.length_c   1.000
_cell.angle_alpha   90.00
_cell.angle_beta   90.00
_cell.angle_gamma   90.00
#
_symmetry.space_group_name_H-M   'P 1'
#
loop_
_entity.id
_entity.type
_entity.pdbx_description
1 polymer ?
#
loop_
_entity_poly.entity_id
_entity_poly.type
_entity_poly.pdbx_seq_one_letter_code
_entity_poly.pdbx_strand_id
1 'polypeptide(L)'
;MRKTSPKPDLDAYLRLNNASFEEWITALRVLSGCDDIKCRPHSGGGSIGSLSALDSARGRVISLKASKGIDVSGFRSTESVLLLPREGVPEIAIRGGLWRPLDRLLVLVPQDRFELRLAPGTKVMILRPEIGALGDWIAQSSDQCLSVLEAIVDCYLERLPFVRGDEQARQLTNRFFDTLATPWTPRKAAVCSERNLDRRLQRVVEKIMQDPAWEFDLKELASYAGVSERNLYYLMKRETGITPYRFYQRARLTRVRERLVDCQCEVPHISWYAADEGFSHLGRFAAMYREHFGELPSETVQWRRNLLRRSVASAEELVET
;
A
#
# COMPACT_ATOMS: atom_id res chain seq x y z
N MET A 1 10.31 24.56 9.30
CA MET A 1 10.16 23.41 8.39
C MET A 1 8.67 23.03 8.35
N ARG A 2 7.99 23.19 7.22
CA ARG A 2 6.62 22.69 7.05
C ARG A 2 6.73 21.16 7.03
N LYS A 3 6.19 20.46 8.06
CA LYS A 3 5.96 19.01 7.98
C LYS A 3 5.00 18.80 6.80
N THR A 4 5.50 18.26 5.72
CA THR A 4 4.65 17.76 4.64
C THR A 4 3.80 16.65 5.25
N SER A 5 2.47 16.77 5.15
CA SER A 5 1.56 15.67 5.54
C SER A 5 2.01 14.39 4.83
N PRO A 6 2.03 13.24 5.54
CA PRO A 6 2.42 11.99 4.91
C PRO A 6 1.50 11.74 3.71
N LYS A 7 2.12 11.40 2.57
CA LYS A 7 1.37 11.06 1.36
C LYS A 7 0.53 9.81 1.64
N PRO A 8 -0.73 9.76 1.17
CA PRO A 8 -1.58 8.58 1.31
C PRO A 8 -0.89 7.34 0.75
N ASP A 9 -1.05 6.19 1.41
CA ASP A 9 -0.35 4.96 1.10
C ASP A 9 -1.19 3.70 1.34
N LEU A 10 -0.57 2.54 1.11
CA LEU A 10 -1.16 1.21 1.24
C LEU A 10 -0.94 0.57 2.63
N ASP A 11 -0.69 1.38 3.67
CA ASP A 11 -0.31 0.88 5.01
C ASP A 11 -1.37 -0.04 5.63
N ALA A 12 -2.66 0.22 5.39
CA ALA A 12 -3.75 -0.65 5.85
C ALA A 12 -3.69 -2.09 5.27
N TYR A 13 -2.96 -2.29 4.18
CA TYR A 13 -2.81 -3.58 3.48
C TYR A 13 -1.42 -4.18 3.67
N LEU A 14 -0.80 -3.89 4.81
CA LEU A 14 0.49 -4.44 5.21
C LEU A 14 0.45 -5.98 5.20
N ARG A 15 1.42 -6.59 4.53
CA ARG A 15 1.60 -8.04 4.43
C ARG A 15 2.81 -8.52 5.20
N LEU A 16 3.87 -7.71 5.23
CA LEU A 16 5.10 -8.03 5.89
C LEU A 16 5.74 -6.75 6.44
N ASN A 17 6.19 -6.78 7.68
CA ASN A 17 6.89 -5.69 8.33
C ASN A 17 8.09 -6.23 9.09
N ASN A 18 9.10 -5.39 9.32
CA ASN A 18 10.32 -5.77 10.02
C ASN A 18 10.91 -7.11 9.54
N ALA A 19 10.86 -7.34 8.23
CA ALA A 19 11.19 -8.61 7.62
C ALA A 19 12.70 -8.88 7.60
N SER A 20 13.08 -10.12 7.82
CA SER A 20 14.41 -10.62 7.47
C SER A 20 14.59 -10.57 5.93
N PHE A 21 15.84 -10.74 5.49
CA PHE A 21 16.15 -10.75 4.05
C PHE A 21 15.37 -11.85 3.30
N GLU A 22 15.36 -13.05 3.86
CA GLU A 22 14.72 -14.23 3.26
C GLU A 22 13.18 -14.08 3.19
N GLU A 23 12.57 -13.59 4.26
CA GLU A 23 11.14 -13.28 4.27
C GLU A 23 10.78 -12.23 3.22
N TRP A 24 11.60 -11.18 3.15
CA TRP A 24 11.32 -10.04 2.27
C TRP A 24 11.41 -10.43 0.79
N ILE A 25 12.45 -11.15 0.37
CA ILE A 25 12.59 -11.61 -1.03
C ILE A 25 11.50 -12.62 -1.40
N THR A 26 11.18 -13.57 -0.50
CA THR A 26 10.12 -14.56 -0.73
C THR A 26 8.76 -13.88 -0.85
N ALA A 27 8.45 -12.94 0.05
CA ALA A 27 7.22 -12.16 -0.03
C ALA A 27 7.15 -11.33 -1.32
N LEU A 28 8.25 -10.69 -1.70
CA LEU A 28 8.29 -9.90 -2.92
C LEU A 28 8.04 -10.75 -4.17
N ARG A 29 8.63 -11.95 -4.26
CA ARG A 29 8.35 -12.90 -5.35
C ARG A 29 6.87 -13.29 -5.40
N VAL A 30 6.29 -13.70 -4.27
CA VAL A 30 4.87 -14.07 -4.17
C VAL A 30 3.95 -12.90 -4.54
N LEU A 31 4.21 -11.71 -3.99
CA LEU A 31 3.36 -10.54 -4.21
C LEU A 31 3.51 -9.99 -5.63
N SER A 32 4.70 -10.03 -6.20
CA SER A 32 4.92 -9.57 -7.58
C SER A 32 4.56 -10.62 -8.63
N GLY A 33 4.47 -11.91 -8.26
CA GLY A 33 4.34 -13.01 -9.20
C GLY A 33 5.56 -13.15 -10.12
N CYS A 34 6.75 -12.79 -9.63
CA CYS A 34 8.01 -12.85 -10.36
C CYS A 34 9.03 -13.69 -9.56
N ASP A 35 9.20 -14.95 -9.91
CA ASP A 35 10.11 -15.87 -9.20
C ASP A 35 11.59 -15.55 -9.46
N ASP A 36 11.92 -14.92 -10.60
CA ASP A 36 13.29 -14.53 -11.00
C ASP A 36 13.88 -13.37 -10.17
N ILE A 37 13.11 -12.77 -9.25
CA ILE A 37 13.59 -11.64 -8.45
C ILE A 37 14.77 -12.07 -7.58
N LYS A 38 15.84 -11.28 -7.69
CA LYS A 38 17.05 -11.37 -6.88
C LYS A 38 17.25 -10.09 -6.10
N CYS A 39 17.72 -10.22 -4.88
CA CYS A 39 17.98 -9.08 -4.01
C CYS A 39 19.40 -9.14 -3.47
N ARG A 40 20.02 -7.97 -3.32
CA ARG A 40 21.36 -7.82 -2.70
C ARG A 40 21.27 -6.72 -1.64
N PRO A 41 21.27 -7.06 -0.36
CA PRO A 41 21.33 -6.06 0.70
C PRO A 41 22.74 -5.42 0.72
N HIS A 42 22.81 -4.11 1.01
CA HIS A 42 24.08 -3.39 1.12
C HIS A 42 24.80 -3.63 2.46
N SER A 43 24.06 -4.13 3.46
CA SER A 43 24.60 -4.50 4.78
C SER A 43 23.93 -5.74 5.32
N GLY A 44 24.66 -6.57 6.05
CA GLY A 44 24.11 -7.80 6.65
C GLY A 44 23.30 -7.55 7.92
N GLY A 45 22.46 -8.52 8.27
CA GLY A 45 21.70 -8.60 9.52
C GLY A 45 20.55 -7.59 9.66
N GLY A 46 19.57 -7.91 10.50
CA GLY A 46 18.42 -7.08 10.85
C GLY A 46 17.35 -6.95 9.75
N SER A 47 16.35 -6.12 10.00
CA SER A 47 15.19 -5.92 9.12
C SER A 47 15.55 -5.19 7.83
N ILE A 48 15.03 -5.70 6.70
CA ILE A 48 15.18 -5.10 5.36
C ILE A 48 14.10 -4.05 5.08
N GLY A 49 12.87 -4.28 5.55
CA GLY A 49 11.77 -3.34 5.30
C GLY A 49 10.40 -3.98 5.44
N SER A 50 9.43 -3.34 4.80
CA SER A 50 8.02 -3.77 4.80
C SER A 50 7.46 -3.84 3.39
N LEU A 51 6.40 -4.65 3.24
CA LEU A 51 5.65 -4.86 2.01
C LEU A 51 4.17 -4.75 2.30
N SER A 52 3.46 -3.99 1.48
CA SER A 52 2.00 -3.94 1.47
C SER A 52 1.49 -4.33 0.09
N ALA A 53 0.34 -4.98 0.02
CA ALA A 53 -0.25 -5.37 -1.25
C ALA A 53 -1.77 -5.42 -1.19
N LEU A 54 -2.41 -4.95 -2.26
CA LEU A 54 -3.85 -5.07 -2.50
C LEU A 54 -4.08 -5.63 -3.89
N ASP A 55 -4.74 -6.78 -3.93
CA ASP A 55 -5.10 -7.49 -5.15
C ASP A 55 -6.52 -7.18 -5.57
N SER A 56 -6.74 -7.09 -6.88
CA SER A 56 -8.04 -6.96 -7.50
C SER A 56 -8.11 -7.77 -8.80
N ALA A 57 -9.30 -7.92 -9.37
CA ALA A 57 -9.46 -8.63 -10.64
C ALA A 57 -8.86 -7.87 -11.85
N ARG A 58 -8.53 -6.60 -11.70
CA ARG A 58 -7.99 -5.74 -12.77
C ARG A 58 -6.51 -5.41 -12.61
N GLY A 59 -5.91 -5.81 -11.49
CA GLY A 59 -4.50 -5.56 -11.24
C GLY A 59 -4.14 -5.56 -9.75
N ARG A 60 -2.87 -5.36 -9.50
CA ARG A 60 -2.26 -5.41 -8.17
C ARG A 60 -1.50 -4.13 -7.87
N VAL A 61 -1.67 -3.64 -6.65
CA VAL A 61 -0.91 -2.51 -6.09
C VAL A 61 0.00 -3.06 -5.01
N ILE A 62 1.32 -2.80 -5.13
CA ILE A 62 2.33 -3.25 -4.18
C ILE A 62 3.10 -2.02 -3.70
N SER A 63 3.33 -1.90 -2.41
CA SER A 63 4.20 -0.88 -1.81
C SER A 63 5.39 -1.55 -1.16
N LEU A 64 6.59 -1.11 -1.56
CA LEU A 64 7.88 -1.56 -1.04
C LEU A 64 8.47 -0.44 -0.19
N LYS A 65 8.78 -0.70 1.07
CA LYS A 65 9.55 0.22 1.93
C LYS A 65 10.84 -0.45 2.35
N ALA A 66 11.96 0.21 2.08
CA ALA A 66 13.28 -0.25 2.45
C ALA A 66 13.72 0.42 3.76
N SER A 67 14.00 -0.36 4.80
CA SER A 67 14.62 0.11 6.04
C SER A 67 16.16 0.12 5.95
N LYS A 68 16.70 -0.67 5.02
CA LYS A 68 18.13 -0.75 4.67
C LYS A 68 18.33 -0.62 3.18
N GLY A 69 19.56 -0.28 2.78
CA GLY A 69 19.94 -0.26 1.37
C GLY A 69 19.84 -1.66 0.75
N ILE A 70 19.14 -1.75 -0.39
CA ILE A 70 18.94 -3.01 -1.12
C ILE A 70 18.85 -2.77 -2.62
N ASP A 71 19.55 -3.57 -3.40
CA ASP A 71 19.37 -3.68 -4.84
C ASP A 71 18.40 -4.83 -5.14
N VAL A 72 17.43 -4.59 -5.99
CA VAL A 72 16.41 -5.56 -6.42
C VAL A 72 16.47 -5.67 -7.93
N SER A 73 16.69 -6.86 -8.46
CA SER A 73 16.80 -7.16 -9.89
C SER A 73 15.89 -8.32 -10.27
N GLY A 74 15.82 -8.62 -11.57
CA GLY A 74 15.06 -9.78 -12.07
C GLY A 74 13.56 -9.49 -12.25
N PHE A 75 13.11 -8.26 -12.09
CA PHE A 75 11.75 -7.91 -12.46
C PHE A 75 11.53 -8.12 -13.95
N ARG A 76 10.54 -8.94 -14.25
CA ARG A 76 10.01 -9.15 -15.60
C ARG A 76 8.51 -9.02 -15.55
N SER A 77 7.94 -8.31 -16.49
CA SER A 77 6.48 -8.24 -16.63
C SER A 77 6.09 -8.48 -18.08
N THR A 78 5.09 -9.29 -18.28
CA THR A 78 4.42 -9.46 -19.57
C THR A 78 3.49 -8.29 -19.88
N GLU A 79 3.16 -7.52 -18.85
CA GLU A 79 2.27 -6.36 -18.90
C GLU A 79 3.05 -5.09 -18.56
N SER A 80 2.46 -3.94 -18.87
CA SER A 80 3.02 -2.65 -18.46
C SER A 80 3.00 -2.51 -16.94
N VAL A 81 4.02 -1.85 -16.38
CA VAL A 81 4.17 -1.60 -14.95
C VAL A 81 4.37 -0.11 -14.72
N LEU A 82 3.69 0.45 -13.72
CA LEU A 82 3.94 1.81 -13.27
C LEU A 82 4.73 1.76 -11.96
N LEU A 83 5.81 2.53 -11.90
CA LEU A 83 6.61 2.73 -10.70
C LEU A 83 6.41 4.16 -10.20
N LEU A 84 6.04 4.31 -8.94
CA LEU A 84 5.82 5.61 -8.32
C LEU A 84 6.64 5.72 -7.02
N PRO A 85 7.64 6.62 -6.96
CA PRO A 85 8.35 6.90 -5.72
C PRO A 85 7.41 7.62 -4.73
N ARG A 86 7.39 7.18 -3.47
CA ARG A 86 6.55 7.77 -2.41
C ARG A 86 7.36 8.49 -1.35
N GLU A 87 8.46 7.89 -0.90
CA GLU A 87 9.39 8.44 0.08
C GLU A 87 10.83 8.26 -0.43
N GLY A 88 11.66 9.27 -0.26
CA GLY A 88 13.03 9.27 -0.77
C GLY A 88 13.11 9.27 -2.30
N VAL A 89 14.31 9.08 -2.81
CA VAL A 89 14.57 9.00 -4.26
C VAL A 89 15.30 7.68 -4.53
N PRO A 90 14.56 6.61 -4.89
CA PRO A 90 15.20 5.37 -5.34
C PRO A 90 15.89 5.57 -6.70
N GLU A 91 16.80 4.68 -7.06
CA GLU A 91 17.41 4.64 -8.39
C GLU A 91 16.88 3.46 -9.19
N ILE A 92 16.84 3.62 -10.51
CA ILE A 92 16.42 2.60 -11.45
C ILE A 92 17.41 2.45 -12.59
N ALA A 93 17.67 1.19 -13.01
CA ALA A 93 18.32 0.86 -14.25
C ALA A 93 17.36 0.03 -15.12
N ILE A 94 17.24 0.37 -16.41
CA ILE A 94 16.36 -0.32 -17.36
C ILE A 94 17.22 -0.99 -18.41
N ARG A 95 16.95 -2.29 -18.69
CA ARG A 95 17.66 -3.12 -19.68
C ARG A 95 19.18 -3.14 -19.49
N GLY A 96 19.65 -3.08 -18.22
CA GLY A 96 21.08 -3.03 -17.91
C GLY A 96 21.76 -1.71 -18.24
N GLY A 97 20.99 -0.64 -18.47
CA GLY A 97 21.50 0.71 -18.69
C GLY A 97 22.05 1.39 -17.44
N LEU A 98 22.33 2.68 -17.55
CA LEU A 98 22.82 3.48 -16.43
C LEU A 98 21.77 3.67 -15.35
N TRP A 99 22.21 3.68 -14.08
CA TRP A 99 21.39 4.04 -12.94
C TRP A 99 20.98 5.51 -13.01
N ARG A 100 19.70 5.78 -12.81
CA ARG A 100 19.14 7.13 -12.78
C ARG A 100 18.16 7.28 -11.62
N PRO A 101 17.98 8.48 -11.07
CA PRO A 101 16.99 8.75 -10.06
C PRO A 101 15.58 8.41 -10.58
N LEU A 102 14.77 7.78 -9.73
CA LEU A 102 13.33 7.62 -9.92
C LEU A 102 12.66 8.68 -9.03
N ASP A 103 12.49 9.89 -9.56
CA ASP A 103 11.98 11.06 -8.85
C ASP A 103 10.50 11.33 -9.13
N ARG A 104 9.94 10.67 -10.15
CA ARG A 104 8.53 10.77 -10.56
C ARG A 104 7.99 9.44 -11.08
N LEU A 105 6.69 9.38 -11.36
CA LEU A 105 6.06 8.21 -11.96
C LEU A 105 6.75 7.82 -13.28
N LEU A 106 7.03 6.53 -13.40
CA LEU A 106 7.62 5.92 -14.58
C LEU A 106 6.73 4.79 -15.08
N VAL A 107 6.44 4.79 -16.37
CA VAL A 107 5.73 3.71 -17.06
C VAL A 107 6.75 2.83 -17.77
N LEU A 108 6.74 1.54 -17.46
CA LEU A 108 7.55 0.51 -18.11
C LEU A 108 6.68 -0.28 -19.08
N VAL A 109 7.23 -0.56 -20.26
CA VAL A 109 6.53 -1.35 -21.28
C VAL A 109 6.68 -2.84 -21.02
N PRO A 110 5.80 -3.68 -21.59
CA PRO A 110 5.94 -5.13 -21.53
C PRO A 110 7.34 -5.58 -21.94
N GLN A 111 7.86 -6.60 -21.26
CA GLN A 111 9.21 -7.19 -21.45
C GLN A 111 10.40 -6.30 -21.03
N ASP A 112 10.18 -5.09 -20.53
CA ASP A 112 11.24 -4.35 -19.90
C ASP A 112 11.79 -5.11 -18.69
N ARG A 113 13.11 -5.20 -18.63
CA ARG A 113 13.83 -5.65 -17.43
C ARG A 113 14.31 -4.41 -16.71
N PHE A 114 14.01 -4.34 -15.43
CA PHE A 114 14.48 -3.22 -14.62
C PHE A 114 15.05 -3.70 -13.29
N GLU A 115 15.88 -2.86 -12.74
CA GLU A 115 16.51 -3.04 -11.45
C GLU A 115 16.23 -1.79 -10.62
N LEU A 116 15.98 -1.98 -9.32
CA LEU A 116 15.76 -0.90 -8.37
C LEU A 116 16.87 -0.91 -7.33
N ARG A 117 17.39 0.26 -7.01
CA ARG A 117 18.26 0.49 -5.86
C ARG A 117 17.50 1.36 -4.87
N LEU A 118 17.24 0.79 -3.70
CA LEU A 118 16.49 1.42 -2.63
C LEU A 118 17.45 1.81 -1.51
N ALA A 119 17.62 3.11 -1.27
CA ALA A 119 18.33 3.61 -0.10
C ALA A 119 17.48 3.41 1.17
N PRO A 120 18.07 3.43 2.39
CA PRO A 120 17.31 3.38 3.63
C PRO A 120 16.25 4.49 3.68
N GLY A 121 15.04 4.14 4.10
CA GLY A 121 13.89 5.06 4.17
C GLY A 121 13.19 5.32 2.84
N THR A 122 13.62 4.71 1.73
CA THR A 122 12.89 4.84 0.46
C THR A 122 11.64 3.98 0.40
N LYS A 123 10.63 4.49 -0.28
CA LYS A 123 9.37 3.80 -0.52
C LYS A 123 8.96 3.93 -1.99
N VAL A 124 8.68 2.80 -2.63
CA VAL A 124 8.25 2.72 -4.03
C VAL A 124 6.94 1.96 -4.12
N MET A 125 6.03 2.46 -4.92
CA MET A 125 4.80 1.77 -5.26
C MET A 125 4.92 1.19 -6.68
N ILE A 126 4.53 -0.08 -6.81
CA ILE A 126 4.47 -0.82 -8.07
C ILE A 126 2.99 -1.08 -8.37
N LEU A 127 2.52 -0.58 -9.50
CA LEU A 127 1.17 -0.78 -9.99
C LEU A 127 1.23 -1.71 -11.20
N ARG A 128 0.59 -2.86 -11.10
CA ARG A 128 0.55 -3.88 -12.16
C ARG A 128 -0.88 -4.09 -12.62
N PRO A 129 -1.31 -3.47 -13.73
CA PRO A 129 -2.58 -3.83 -14.37
C PRO A 129 -2.49 -5.26 -14.94
N GLU A 130 -3.55 -6.05 -14.83
CA GLU A 130 -3.62 -7.41 -15.40
C GLU A 130 -4.05 -7.45 -16.86
N ILE A 131 -4.48 -6.34 -17.44
CA ILE A 131 -4.96 -6.26 -18.81
C ILE A 131 -4.24 -5.14 -19.55
N GLY A 132 -3.64 -5.47 -20.68
CA GLY A 132 -2.73 -4.71 -21.50
C GLY A 132 -3.18 -3.34 -22.04
N ALA A 133 -3.61 -2.44 -21.19
CA ALA A 133 -4.28 -1.21 -21.59
C ALA A 133 -3.56 0.10 -21.23
N LEU A 134 -2.25 0.07 -20.95
CA LEU A 134 -1.47 1.31 -20.80
C LEU A 134 -0.85 1.80 -22.12
N GLY A 135 -1.13 1.13 -23.26
CA GLY A 135 -0.49 1.44 -24.54
C GLY A 135 -0.60 2.90 -24.96
N ASP A 136 -1.78 3.50 -24.81
CA ASP A 136 -2.00 4.91 -25.17
C ASP A 136 -1.27 5.89 -24.24
N TRP A 137 -1.12 5.56 -22.97
CA TRP A 137 -0.36 6.37 -22.01
C TRP A 137 1.15 6.33 -22.28
N ILE A 138 1.66 5.19 -22.75
CA ILE A 138 3.05 5.01 -23.13
C ILE A 138 3.38 5.83 -24.39
N ALA A 139 2.50 5.77 -25.39
CA ALA A 139 2.67 6.50 -26.64
C ALA A 139 2.63 8.04 -26.46
N GLN A 140 1.98 8.51 -25.39
CA GLN A 140 1.78 9.94 -25.10
C GLN A 140 2.60 10.44 -23.91
N SER A 141 3.78 9.88 -23.63
CA SER A 141 4.65 10.16 -22.46
C SER A 141 5.11 11.63 -22.33
N SER A 142 4.18 12.58 -22.39
CA SER A 142 4.42 13.98 -22.06
C SER A 142 4.40 14.19 -20.53
N ASP A 143 5.08 15.24 -20.05
CA ASP A 143 5.07 15.63 -18.65
C ASP A 143 3.66 15.86 -18.11
N GLN A 144 2.78 16.38 -18.94
CA GLN A 144 1.36 16.59 -18.60
C GLN A 144 0.63 15.24 -18.40
N CYS A 145 0.90 14.25 -19.24
CA CYS A 145 0.33 12.91 -19.13
C CYS A 145 0.77 12.24 -17.84
N LEU A 146 2.05 12.27 -17.50
CA LEU A 146 2.59 11.71 -16.26
C LEU A 146 2.01 12.40 -15.01
N SER A 147 1.87 13.71 -15.02
CA SER A 147 1.24 14.45 -13.91
C SER A 147 -0.22 14.06 -13.70
N VAL A 148 -0.96 13.76 -14.77
CA VAL A 148 -2.34 13.25 -14.66
C VAL A 148 -2.38 11.84 -14.11
N LEU A 149 -1.46 10.96 -14.53
CA LEU A 149 -1.34 9.62 -13.95
C LEU A 149 -1.05 9.68 -12.46
N GLU A 150 -0.12 10.52 -12.03
CA GLU A 150 0.18 10.75 -10.61
C GLU A 150 -1.06 11.23 -9.84
N ALA A 151 -1.80 12.18 -10.38
CA ALA A 151 -3.04 12.68 -9.77
C ALA A 151 -4.13 11.58 -9.66
N ILE A 152 -4.24 10.69 -10.65
CA ILE A 152 -5.16 9.54 -10.60
C ILE A 152 -4.74 8.58 -9.47
N VAL A 153 -3.44 8.28 -9.34
CA VAL A 153 -2.92 7.42 -8.27
C VAL A 153 -3.15 8.06 -6.90
N ASP A 154 -2.84 9.35 -6.75
CA ASP A 154 -3.04 10.07 -5.50
C ASP A 154 -4.53 10.10 -5.10
N CYS A 155 -5.44 10.38 -6.04
CA CYS A 155 -6.87 10.34 -5.80
C CYS A 155 -7.37 8.94 -5.37
N TYR A 156 -6.84 7.88 -5.94
CA TYR A 156 -7.13 6.50 -5.52
C TYR A 156 -6.67 6.26 -4.09
N LEU A 157 -5.42 6.59 -3.77
CA LEU A 157 -4.82 6.37 -2.45
C LEU A 157 -5.50 7.21 -1.35
N GLU A 158 -5.88 8.45 -1.65
CA GLU A 158 -6.63 9.31 -0.71
C GLU A 158 -8.00 8.74 -0.33
N ARG A 159 -8.62 7.96 -1.22
CA ARG A 159 -9.94 7.34 -0.99
C ARG A 159 -9.87 5.99 -0.30
N LEU A 160 -8.77 5.29 -0.46
CA LEU A 160 -8.58 3.94 0.06
C LEU A 160 -8.82 3.81 1.58
N PRO A 161 -8.40 4.74 2.44
CA PRO A 161 -8.68 4.68 3.88
C PRO A 161 -10.18 4.72 4.24
N PHE A 162 -11.04 5.20 3.34
CA PHE A 162 -12.46 5.37 3.59
C PHE A 162 -13.35 4.24 3.05
N VAL A 163 -12.79 3.22 2.42
CA VAL A 163 -13.59 2.08 1.94
C VAL A 163 -14.20 1.31 3.12
N ARG A 164 -15.38 0.74 2.96
CA ARG A 164 -16.09 0.07 4.06
C ARG A 164 -15.54 -1.31 4.40
N GLY A 165 -14.80 -1.94 3.50
CA GLY A 165 -14.22 -3.25 3.69
C GLY A 165 -13.45 -3.72 2.46
N ASP A 166 -12.93 -4.95 2.51
CA ASP A 166 -12.09 -5.54 1.48
C ASP A 166 -12.76 -5.56 0.10
N GLU A 167 -14.02 -5.95 0.02
CA GLU A 167 -14.76 -5.98 -1.24
C GLU A 167 -14.83 -4.59 -1.89
N GLN A 168 -15.11 -3.56 -1.10
CA GLN A 168 -15.14 -2.19 -1.62
C GLN A 168 -13.74 -1.68 -1.99
N ALA A 169 -12.70 -2.12 -1.27
CA ALA A 169 -11.32 -1.82 -1.63
C ALA A 169 -10.95 -2.42 -2.99
N ARG A 170 -11.29 -3.69 -3.21
CA ARG A 170 -11.11 -4.38 -4.49
C ARG A 170 -11.87 -3.69 -5.63
N GLN A 171 -13.13 -3.31 -5.39
CA GLN A 171 -13.93 -2.57 -6.37
C GLN A 171 -13.34 -1.20 -6.69
N LEU A 172 -12.84 -0.46 -5.69
CA LEU A 172 -12.15 0.82 -5.89
C LEU A 172 -10.87 0.61 -6.72
N THR A 173 -10.11 -0.44 -6.42
CA THR A 173 -8.89 -0.79 -7.14
C THR A 173 -9.19 -1.23 -8.58
N ASN A 174 -10.28 -1.99 -8.82
CA ASN A 174 -10.74 -2.31 -10.17
C ASN A 174 -11.06 -1.04 -10.97
N ARG A 175 -11.85 -0.11 -10.41
CA ARG A 175 -12.17 1.16 -11.06
C ARG A 175 -10.95 2.03 -11.33
N PHE A 176 -9.97 1.99 -10.43
CA PHE A 176 -8.69 2.65 -10.61
C PHE A 176 -7.96 2.10 -11.85
N PHE A 177 -7.78 0.78 -11.97
CA PHE A 177 -7.17 0.17 -13.14
C PHE A 177 -8.00 0.36 -14.42
N ASP A 178 -9.33 0.27 -14.35
CA ASP A 178 -10.20 0.60 -15.49
C ASP A 178 -10.03 2.05 -15.96
N THR A 179 -9.79 2.98 -15.01
CA THR A 179 -9.49 4.39 -15.34
C THR A 179 -8.14 4.52 -16.05
N LEU A 180 -7.13 3.75 -15.64
CA LEU A 180 -5.83 3.69 -16.30
C LEU A 180 -5.93 3.05 -17.69
N ALA A 181 -6.80 2.06 -17.85
CA ALA A 181 -7.03 1.37 -19.12
C ALA A 181 -7.72 2.22 -20.19
N THR A 182 -8.42 3.28 -19.81
CA THR A 182 -9.09 4.15 -20.79
C THR A 182 -8.12 5.18 -21.38
N PRO A 183 -8.20 5.49 -22.70
CA PRO A 183 -7.32 6.45 -23.36
C PRO A 183 -7.26 7.79 -22.62
N TRP A 184 -6.08 8.40 -22.64
CA TRP A 184 -5.90 9.72 -22.06
C TRP A 184 -6.69 10.78 -22.85
N THR A 185 -7.38 11.66 -22.13
CA THR A 185 -8.01 12.86 -22.71
C THR A 185 -7.79 14.06 -21.76
N PRO A 186 -7.63 15.28 -22.30
CA PRO A 186 -7.47 16.50 -21.48
C PRO A 186 -8.61 16.70 -20.47
N ARG A 187 -9.82 16.22 -20.78
CA ARG A 187 -10.99 16.28 -19.90
C ARG A 187 -10.83 15.42 -18.64
N LYS A 188 -10.05 14.33 -18.71
CA LYS A 188 -9.74 13.51 -17.53
C LYS A 188 -8.88 14.24 -16.51
N ALA A 189 -7.93 15.07 -16.95
CA ALA A 189 -7.12 15.89 -16.08
C ALA A 189 -7.99 16.82 -15.21
N ALA A 190 -8.99 17.46 -15.81
CA ALA A 190 -9.92 18.33 -15.09
C ALA A 190 -10.75 17.56 -14.05
N VAL A 191 -11.28 16.38 -14.41
CA VAL A 191 -12.10 15.55 -13.50
C VAL A 191 -11.30 15.01 -12.31
N CYS A 192 -10.02 14.68 -12.49
CA CYS A 192 -9.17 14.22 -11.38
C CYS A 192 -8.78 15.36 -10.45
N SER A 193 -8.50 16.55 -10.99
CA SER A 193 -8.17 17.76 -10.20
C SER A 193 -9.33 18.23 -9.31
N GLU A 194 -10.57 18.05 -9.76
CA GLU A 194 -11.77 18.44 -9.00
C GLU A 194 -12.16 17.43 -7.90
N ARG A 195 -11.55 16.25 -7.85
CA ARG A 195 -11.91 15.16 -6.95
C ARG A 195 -10.97 14.95 -5.76
N ASN A 196 -10.08 15.89 -5.49
CA ASN A 196 -9.23 15.83 -4.29
C ASN A 196 -10.10 15.79 -3.02
N LEU A 197 -9.68 14.99 -2.07
CA LEU A 197 -10.34 14.90 -0.76
C LEU A 197 -10.40 16.29 -0.11
N ASP A 198 -11.56 16.63 0.44
CA ASP A 198 -11.73 17.89 1.17
C ASP A 198 -10.66 18.03 2.26
N ARG A 199 -9.98 19.18 2.32
CA ARG A 199 -8.89 19.45 3.28
C ARG A 199 -9.30 19.21 4.75
N ARG A 200 -10.57 19.39 5.06
CA ARG A 200 -11.13 19.10 6.40
C ARG A 200 -11.09 17.61 6.69
N LEU A 201 -11.38 16.76 5.70
CA LEU A 201 -11.27 15.31 5.81
C LEU A 201 -9.80 14.85 5.88
N GLN A 202 -8.90 15.50 5.16
CA GLN A 202 -7.45 15.23 5.27
C GLN A 202 -6.98 15.46 6.71
N ARG A 203 -7.42 16.55 7.37
CA ARG A 203 -7.12 16.79 8.80
C ARG A 203 -7.68 15.71 9.72
N VAL A 204 -8.90 15.22 9.45
CA VAL A 204 -9.47 14.09 10.22
C VAL A 204 -8.60 12.85 10.12
N VAL A 205 -8.16 12.49 8.90
CA VAL A 205 -7.25 11.38 8.68
C VAL A 205 -5.94 11.60 9.44
N GLU A 206 -5.35 12.79 9.29
CA GLU A 206 -4.10 13.17 9.95
C GLU A 206 -4.19 13.01 11.47
N LYS A 207 -5.23 13.57 12.12
CA LYS A 207 -5.41 13.47 13.56
C LYS A 207 -5.51 12.02 14.04
N ILE A 208 -6.32 11.20 13.37
CA ILE A 208 -6.57 9.81 13.79
C ILE A 208 -5.36 8.91 13.53
N MET A 209 -4.61 9.15 12.45
CA MET A 209 -3.47 8.32 12.09
C MET A 209 -2.16 8.70 12.79
N GLN A 210 -1.98 9.99 13.13
CA GLN A 210 -0.74 10.48 13.76
C GLN A 210 -0.73 10.36 15.28
N ASP A 211 -1.90 10.19 15.92
CA ASP A 211 -2.02 10.08 17.37
C ASP A 211 -2.66 8.74 17.77
N PRO A 212 -1.89 7.65 17.81
CA PRO A 212 -2.40 6.32 18.15
C PRO A 212 -3.01 6.22 19.55
N ALA A 213 -2.56 7.06 20.49
CA ALA A 213 -3.05 7.10 21.86
C ALA A 213 -4.31 7.94 22.03
N TRP A 214 -4.71 8.68 20.98
CA TRP A 214 -5.90 9.53 21.05
C TRP A 214 -7.18 8.68 21.15
N GLU A 215 -7.97 8.97 22.17
CA GLU A 215 -9.30 8.40 22.33
C GLU A 215 -10.34 9.21 21.56
N PHE A 216 -11.35 8.54 21.04
CA PHE A 216 -12.33 9.17 20.17
C PHE A 216 -13.15 10.24 20.89
N ASP A 217 -12.94 11.48 20.52
CA ASP A 217 -13.76 12.64 20.87
C ASP A 217 -14.21 13.38 19.60
N LEU A 218 -15.51 13.33 19.32
CA LEU A 218 -16.09 13.94 18.12
C LEU A 218 -15.93 15.47 18.11
N LYS A 219 -16.05 16.10 19.29
CA LYS A 219 -15.95 17.56 19.46
C LYS A 219 -14.51 18.03 19.19
N GLU A 220 -13.52 17.34 19.76
CA GLU A 220 -12.12 17.62 19.50
C GLU A 220 -11.78 17.42 18.02
N LEU A 221 -12.22 16.32 17.43
CA LEU A 221 -11.98 15.99 16.02
C LEU A 221 -12.60 17.05 15.09
N ALA A 222 -13.81 17.49 15.37
CA ALA A 222 -14.49 18.53 14.61
C ALA A 222 -13.78 19.89 14.72
N SER A 223 -13.32 20.24 15.92
CA SER A 223 -12.51 21.44 16.18
C SER A 223 -11.20 21.40 15.39
N TYR A 224 -10.49 20.26 15.41
CA TYR A 224 -9.24 20.06 14.64
C TYR A 224 -9.47 20.19 13.12
N ALA A 225 -10.59 19.65 12.62
CA ALA A 225 -10.99 19.78 11.22
C ALA A 225 -11.49 21.20 10.86
N GLY A 226 -11.78 22.05 11.83
CA GLY A 226 -12.29 23.41 11.63
C GLY A 226 -13.77 23.46 11.25
N VAL A 227 -14.60 22.54 11.80
CA VAL A 227 -16.05 22.46 11.54
C VAL A 227 -16.81 22.12 12.82
N SER A 228 -18.15 22.24 12.78
CA SER A 228 -19.00 21.71 13.86
C SER A 228 -19.12 20.18 13.79
N GLU A 229 -19.41 19.52 14.91
CA GLU A 229 -19.62 18.06 14.98
C GLU A 229 -20.66 17.57 13.96
N ARG A 230 -21.78 18.29 13.85
CA ARG A 230 -22.83 18.00 12.87
C ARG A 230 -22.31 18.08 11.44
N ASN A 231 -21.57 19.14 11.13
CA ASN A 231 -20.99 19.33 9.79
C ASN A 231 -19.92 18.26 9.49
N LEU A 232 -19.09 17.89 10.46
CA LEU A 232 -18.11 16.82 10.29
C LEU A 232 -18.80 15.50 9.96
N TYR A 233 -19.84 15.14 10.73
CA TYR A 233 -20.60 13.90 10.49
C TYR A 233 -21.19 13.85 9.07
N TYR A 234 -21.88 14.93 8.65
CA TYR A 234 -22.47 14.99 7.31
C TYR A 234 -21.42 15.03 6.20
N LEU A 235 -20.33 15.76 6.39
CA LEU A 235 -19.23 15.83 5.42
C LEU A 235 -18.62 14.44 5.20
N MET A 236 -18.22 13.75 6.26
CA MET A 236 -17.69 12.40 6.16
C MET A 236 -18.69 11.44 5.53
N LYS A 237 -19.95 11.46 5.97
CA LYS A 237 -20.98 10.55 5.42
C LYS A 237 -21.24 10.79 3.94
N ARG A 238 -21.26 12.06 3.50
CA ARG A 238 -21.48 12.44 2.10
C ARG A 238 -20.29 12.06 1.22
N GLU A 239 -19.07 12.41 1.63
CA GLU A 239 -17.87 12.27 0.78
C GLU A 239 -17.32 10.84 0.78
N THR A 240 -17.45 10.13 1.90
CA THR A 240 -16.79 8.82 2.10
C THR A 240 -17.77 7.67 2.37
N GLY A 241 -19.02 7.99 2.70
CA GLY A 241 -20.04 6.99 3.06
C GLY A 241 -19.89 6.42 4.47
N ILE A 242 -18.88 6.82 5.26
CA ILE A 242 -18.65 6.34 6.63
C ILE A 242 -18.73 7.47 7.65
N THR A 243 -18.93 7.12 8.92
CA THR A 243 -18.98 8.08 10.02
C THR A 243 -17.60 8.29 10.63
N PRO A 244 -17.33 9.41 11.34
CA PRO A 244 -16.06 9.63 12.04
C PRO A 244 -15.65 8.48 12.96
N TYR A 245 -16.60 7.99 13.77
CA TYR A 245 -16.34 6.86 14.67
C TYR A 245 -16.00 5.56 13.93
N ARG A 246 -16.66 5.27 12.80
CA ARG A 246 -16.35 4.12 11.97
C ARG A 246 -14.94 4.22 11.38
N PHE A 247 -14.51 5.41 10.99
CA PHE A 247 -13.16 5.65 10.52
C PHE A 247 -12.12 5.43 11.63
N TYR A 248 -12.37 5.95 12.82
CA TYR A 248 -11.54 5.69 13.99
C TYR A 248 -11.42 4.20 14.33
N GLN A 249 -12.53 3.45 14.32
CA GLN A 249 -12.49 2.00 14.54
C GLN A 249 -11.61 1.27 13.53
N ARG A 250 -11.59 1.72 12.28
CA ARG A 250 -10.71 1.13 11.24
C ARG A 250 -9.25 1.42 11.47
N ALA A 251 -8.90 2.63 11.87
CA ALA A 251 -7.53 2.95 12.24
C ALA A 251 -7.03 2.01 13.35
N ARG A 252 -7.89 1.68 14.33
CA ARG A 252 -7.56 0.70 15.38
C ARG A 252 -7.41 -0.72 14.82
N LEU A 253 -8.25 -1.15 13.89
CA LEU A 253 -8.08 -2.46 13.22
C LEU A 253 -6.75 -2.52 12.44
N THR A 254 -6.36 -1.41 11.79
CA THR A 254 -5.08 -1.34 11.08
C THR A 254 -3.90 -1.49 12.05
N ARG A 255 -3.94 -0.85 13.24
CA ARG A 255 -2.90 -1.01 14.28
C ARG A 255 -2.83 -2.44 14.81
N VAL A 256 -3.98 -3.11 15.02
CA VAL A 256 -3.97 -4.54 15.36
C VAL A 256 -3.32 -5.35 14.25
N ARG A 257 -3.64 -5.06 12.98
CA ARG A 257 -3.05 -5.75 11.83
C ARG A 257 -1.53 -5.60 11.78
N GLU A 258 -0.99 -4.42 11.99
CA GLU A 258 0.46 -4.17 12.04
C GLU A 258 1.14 -5.07 13.08
N ARG A 259 0.55 -5.19 14.27
CA ARG A 259 1.06 -6.06 15.34
C ARG A 259 0.94 -7.55 14.99
N LEU A 260 -0.12 -7.97 14.31
CA LEU A 260 -0.32 -9.36 13.87
C LEU A 260 0.66 -9.74 12.76
N VAL A 261 0.94 -8.82 11.83
CA VAL A 261 1.94 -9.01 10.77
C VAL A 261 3.34 -9.15 11.36
N ASP A 262 3.66 -8.43 12.45
CA ASP A 262 4.94 -8.51 13.15
C ASP A 262 5.02 -9.70 14.12
N CYS A 263 3.91 -10.38 14.39
CA CYS A 263 3.87 -11.45 15.40
C CYS A 263 4.67 -12.69 14.94
N GLN A 264 5.80 -12.92 15.61
CA GLN A 264 6.63 -14.11 15.43
C GLN A 264 6.46 -15.12 16.58
N CYS A 265 5.56 -14.84 17.54
CA CYS A 265 5.29 -15.71 18.68
C CYS A 265 4.73 -17.06 18.21
N GLU A 266 5.16 -18.14 18.83
CA GLU A 266 4.64 -19.50 18.56
C GLU A 266 3.12 -19.56 18.74
N VAL A 267 2.61 -18.94 19.79
CA VAL A 267 1.17 -18.74 20.03
C VAL A 267 0.84 -17.24 19.91
N PRO A 268 0.07 -16.83 18.87
CA PRO A 268 -0.26 -15.43 18.68
C PRO A 268 -1.25 -14.93 19.74
N HIS A 269 -0.93 -13.85 20.41
CA HIS A 269 -1.80 -13.22 21.41
C HIS A 269 -2.83 -12.27 20.76
N ILE A 270 -3.63 -12.78 19.82
CA ILE A 270 -4.62 -11.99 19.05
C ILE A 270 -5.59 -11.24 19.98
N SER A 271 -6.05 -11.91 21.04
CA SER A 271 -6.98 -11.32 22.01
C SER A 271 -6.37 -10.14 22.76
N TRP A 272 -5.10 -10.25 23.09
CA TRP A 272 -4.38 -9.17 23.76
C TRP A 272 -4.20 -7.96 22.85
N TYR A 273 -3.76 -8.16 21.61
CA TYR A 273 -3.64 -7.07 20.63
C TYR A 273 -4.98 -6.38 20.37
N ALA A 274 -6.07 -7.15 20.30
CA ALA A 274 -7.40 -6.59 20.15
C ALA A 274 -7.84 -5.78 21.39
N ALA A 275 -7.59 -6.31 22.60
CA ALA A 275 -7.95 -5.64 23.86
C ALA A 275 -7.17 -4.33 24.06
N ASP A 276 -5.87 -4.31 23.75
CA ASP A 276 -5.04 -3.11 23.80
C ASP A 276 -5.58 -1.96 22.92
N GLU A 277 -6.14 -2.34 21.76
CA GLU A 277 -6.82 -1.40 20.87
C GLU A 277 -8.30 -1.20 21.28
N GLY A 278 -8.71 -1.67 22.50
CA GLY A 278 -10.02 -1.47 23.12
C GLY A 278 -11.15 -2.24 22.44
N PHE A 279 -10.88 -3.38 21.82
CA PHE A 279 -11.91 -4.31 21.36
C PHE A 279 -12.22 -5.32 22.46
N SER A 280 -13.31 -5.06 23.24
CA SER A 280 -13.70 -5.89 24.37
C SER A 280 -14.36 -7.22 23.99
N HIS A 281 -14.94 -7.31 22.77
CA HIS A 281 -15.65 -8.50 22.29
C HIS A 281 -14.95 -9.13 21.10
N LEU A 282 -14.20 -10.23 21.33
CA LEU A 282 -13.35 -10.87 20.32
C LEU A 282 -14.10 -11.39 19.10
N GLY A 283 -15.31 -11.93 19.27
CA GLY A 283 -16.12 -12.40 18.13
C GLY A 283 -16.53 -11.24 17.22
N ARG A 284 -16.93 -10.10 17.80
CA ARG A 284 -17.25 -8.88 17.04
C ARG A 284 -16.00 -8.28 16.37
N PHE A 285 -14.88 -8.27 17.08
CA PHE A 285 -13.59 -7.87 16.53
C PHE A 285 -13.21 -8.71 15.30
N ALA A 286 -13.25 -10.05 15.42
CA ALA A 286 -12.91 -10.95 14.30
C ALA A 286 -13.82 -10.73 13.08
N ALA A 287 -15.13 -10.52 13.30
CA ALA A 287 -16.06 -10.20 12.22
C ALA A 287 -15.73 -8.86 11.53
N MET A 288 -15.44 -7.81 12.31
CA MET A 288 -15.04 -6.49 11.78
C MET A 288 -13.71 -6.55 11.04
N TYR A 289 -12.75 -7.32 11.55
CA TYR A 289 -11.44 -7.52 10.94
C TYR A 289 -11.59 -8.20 9.57
N ARG A 290 -12.38 -9.29 9.52
CA ARG A 290 -12.66 -10.02 8.27
C ARG A 290 -13.42 -9.15 7.26
N GLU A 291 -14.42 -8.38 7.70
CA GLU A 291 -15.12 -7.42 6.83
C GLU A 291 -14.15 -6.42 6.20
N HIS A 292 -13.18 -5.94 7.02
CA HIS A 292 -12.28 -4.88 6.60
C HIS A 292 -11.12 -5.38 5.73
N PHE A 293 -10.50 -6.51 6.08
CA PHE A 293 -9.29 -7.02 5.40
C PHE A 293 -9.53 -8.25 4.51
N GLY A 294 -10.73 -8.83 4.50
CA GLY A 294 -11.07 -10.04 3.74
C GLY A 294 -10.52 -11.33 4.34
N GLU A 295 -9.83 -11.26 5.49
CA GLU A 295 -9.19 -12.40 6.16
C GLU A 295 -9.39 -12.33 7.67
N LEU A 296 -9.26 -13.45 8.37
CA LEU A 296 -9.28 -13.51 9.83
C LEU A 296 -7.94 -13.04 10.43
N PRO A 297 -7.92 -12.54 11.69
CA PRO A 297 -6.67 -12.18 12.37
C PRO A 297 -5.66 -13.32 12.41
N SER A 298 -6.11 -14.56 12.57
CA SER A 298 -5.26 -15.76 12.55
C SER A 298 -4.67 -16.03 11.16
N GLU A 299 -5.39 -15.74 10.08
CA GLU A 299 -4.92 -15.91 8.72
C GLU A 299 -3.81 -14.89 8.40
N THR A 300 -3.91 -13.67 8.91
CA THR A 300 -2.85 -12.67 8.81
C THR A 300 -1.53 -13.18 9.40
N VAL A 301 -1.56 -13.78 10.60
CA VAL A 301 -0.37 -14.37 11.23
C VAL A 301 0.15 -15.57 10.44
N GLN A 302 -0.75 -16.45 9.96
CA GLN A 302 -0.37 -17.64 9.20
C GLN A 302 0.29 -17.29 7.86
N TRP A 303 -0.05 -16.17 7.24
CA TRP A 303 0.54 -15.77 5.98
C TRP A 303 2.07 -15.65 6.06
N ARG A 304 2.61 -14.96 7.08
CA ARG A 304 4.05 -14.85 7.32
C ARG A 304 4.71 -16.20 7.59
N ARG A 305 4.07 -17.05 8.38
CA ARG A 305 4.58 -18.41 8.67
C ARG A 305 4.64 -19.28 7.42
N ASN A 306 3.66 -19.16 6.54
CA ASN A 306 3.63 -19.90 5.28
C ASN A 306 4.70 -19.42 4.30
N LEU A 307 5.10 -18.15 4.33
CA LEU A 307 6.24 -17.67 3.57
C LEU A 307 7.54 -18.36 3.99
N LEU A 308 7.80 -18.44 5.29
CA LEU A 308 9.00 -19.10 5.83
C LEU A 308 9.06 -20.58 5.44
N ARG A 309 7.94 -21.29 5.49
CA ARG A 309 7.88 -22.69 5.04
C ARG A 309 8.20 -22.84 3.55
N ARG A 310 7.74 -21.91 2.71
CA ARG A 310 8.05 -21.92 1.27
C ARG A 310 9.51 -21.62 0.99
N SER A 311 10.14 -20.71 1.73
CA SER A 311 11.57 -20.39 1.57
C SER A 311 12.46 -21.56 1.94
N VAL A 312 12.12 -22.32 2.98
CA VAL A 312 12.87 -23.52 3.40
C VAL A 312 12.74 -24.63 2.34
N ALA A 313 11.52 -24.91 1.86
CA ALA A 313 11.32 -25.93 0.83
C ALA A 313 12.09 -25.62 -0.46
N SER A 314 12.07 -24.33 -0.90
CA SER A 314 12.83 -23.92 -2.09
C SER A 314 14.36 -23.97 -1.90
N ALA A 315 14.86 -23.84 -0.66
CA ALA A 315 16.27 -23.96 -0.36
C ALA A 315 16.73 -25.46 -0.33
N GLU A 316 15.86 -26.36 0.13
CA GLU A 316 16.11 -27.80 0.15
C GLU A 316 16.15 -28.38 -1.26
N GLU A 317 15.25 -27.97 -2.16
CA GLU A 317 15.26 -28.37 -3.58
C GLU A 317 16.53 -27.93 -4.34
N LEU A 318 17.15 -26.81 -3.92
CA LEU A 318 18.39 -26.30 -4.53
C LEU A 318 19.66 -27.00 -4.02
N VAL A 319 19.60 -27.73 -2.90
CA VAL A 319 20.72 -28.48 -2.33
C VAL A 319 20.74 -29.93 -2.84
N GLU A 320 19.60 -30.44 -3.34
CA GLU A 320 19.49 -31.79 -3.91
C GLU A 320 19.76 -31.84 -5.43
N THR A 321 20.00 -30.70 -6.07
CA THR A 321 20.39 -30.58 -7.51
C THR A 321 21.84 -30.16 -7.66
#